data_ed72b04aa4ce6ebbb74b32977d54abb0
#
_entry.id   ed72b04aa4ce6ebbb74b32977d54abb0
#
_cell.length_a   1.000
_cell.length_b   1.000
_cell.length_c   1.000
_cell.angle_alpha   90.00
_cell.angle_beta   90.00
_cell.angle_gamma   90.00
#
_symmetry.space_group_name_H-M   'P 1'
#
loop_
_entity.id
_entity.type
_entity.pdbx_description
1 polymer ?
#
loop_
_entity_poly.entity_id
_entity_poly.type
_entity_poly.pdbx_seq_one_letter_code
_entity_poly.pdbx_strand_id
1 'polypeptide(L)'
;PEMSDKALELLTQSNFNNGLCRDIGSHVMVAHKFGEKNQPPAFQLHEAGIFFTGNMDYVLVVMTEGKDQQRLAEVLARVSKLILDDMVGNYGLILSDNPALTEQKQPSNVLVRPSFL
;
A
#
# COMPACT_ATOMS: atom_id res chain seq x y z
N PRO A 1 -15.89 -13.62 9.03
CA PRO A 1 -14.69 -13.07 9.67
C PRO A 1 -13.44 -13.90 9.44
N GLU A 2 -13.42 -15.16 9.89
CA GLU A 2 -12.22 -15.98 9.82
C GLU A 2 -11.69 -16.16 8.39
N MET A 3 -12.55 -16.45 7.44
CA MET A 3 -12.15 -16.61 6.04
C MET A 3 -11.69 -15.27 5.44
N SER A 4 -12.35 -14.19 5.79
CA SER A 4 -11.94 -12.84 5.34
C SER A 4 -10.59 -12.46 5.93
N ASP A 5 -10.39 -12.74 7.22
CA ASP A 5 -9.12 -12.48 7.89
C ASP A 5 -7.99 -13.28 7.24
N LYS A 6 -8.23 -14.54 6.91
CA LYS A 6 -7.26 -15.38 6.23
C LYS A 6 -6.94 -14.88 4.82
N ALA A 7 -7.95 -14.43 4.08
CA ALA A 7 -7.75 -13.86 2.75
C ALA A 7 -6.88 -12.59 2.82
N LEU A 8 -7.16 -11.70 3.75
CA LEU A 8 -6.36 -10.48 3.95
C LEU A 8 -4.93 -10.81 4.35
N GLU A 9 -4.75 -11.77 5.26
CA GLU A 9 -3.41 -12.23 5.65
C GLU A 9 -2.61 -12.71 4.43
N LEU A 10 -3.20 -13.53 3.58
CA LEU A 10 -2.53 -14.02 2.38
C LEU A 10 -2.17 -12.89 1.43
N LEU A 11 -3.03 -11.89 1.29
CA LEU A 11 -2.76 -10.74 0.43
C LEU A 11 -1.61 -9.85 0.96
N THR A 12 -1.34 -9.88 2.26
CA THR A 12 -0.17 -9.16 2.81
C THR A 12 1.15 -9.84 2.47
N GLN A 13 1.11 -11.10 2.01
CA GLN A 13 2.30 -11.89 1.66
C GLN A 13 2.63 -11.84 0.17
N SER A 14 2.02 -10.93 -0.57
CA SER A 14 2.29 -10.77 -2.00
C SER A 14 3.77 -10.48 -2.28
N ASN A 15 4.33 -11.14 -3.27
CA ASN A 15 5.72 -10.96 -3.69
C ASN A 15 5.91 -9.85 -4.73
N PHE A 16 4.84 -9.19 -5.15
CA PHE A 16 4.93 -8.09 -6.10
C PHE A 16 5.32 -6.79 -5.39
N ASN A 17 6.60 -6.43 -5.47
CA ASN A 17 7.15 -5.30 -4.73
C ASN A 17 7.52 -4.10 -5.62
N ASN A 18 7.22 -4.16 -6.91
CA ASN A 18 7.60 -3.11 -7.87
C ASN A 18 6.53 -2.05 -8.10
N GLY A 19 5.34 -2.25 -7.57
CA GLY A 19 4.19 -1.36 -7.71
C GLY A 19 3.92 -0.53 -6.47
N LEU A 20 2.70 -0.63 -5.94
CA LEU A 20 2.22 0.21 -4.83
C LEU A 20 3.13 0.18 -3.59
N CYS A 21 3.79 -0.94 -3.33
CA CYS A 21 4.62 -1.11 -2.14
C CYS A 21 6.08 -0.68 -2.31
N ARG A 22 6.52 -0.33 -3.51
CA ARG A 22 7.95 -0.10 -3.80
C ARG A 22 8.57 1.02 -2.95
N ASP A 23 7.87 2.14 -2.83
CA ASP A 23 8.44 3.37 -2.27
C ASP A 23 7.84 3.78 -0.92
N ILE A 24 7.00 2.95 -0.31
CA ILE A 24 6.30 3.31 0.93
C ILE A 24 6.98 2.81 2.21
N GLY A 25 8.01 1.97 2.07
CA GLY A 25 8.74 1.42 3.21
C GLY A 25 8.02 0.27 3.90
N SER A 26 8.64 -0.27 4.94
CA SER A 26 8.14 -1.45 5.66
C SER A 26 7.19 -1.11 6.82
N HIS A 27 6.99 0.15 7.12
CA HIS A 27 6.19 0.60 8.25
C HIS A 27 4.68 0.67 7.95
N VAL A 28 4.27 0.34 6.74
CA VAL A 28 2.86 0.22 6.36
C VAL A 28 2.61 -1.19 5.85
N MET A 29 1.68 -1.87 6.49
CA MET A 29 1.24 -3.18 6.02
C MET A 29 0.21 -3.00 4.92
N VAL A 30 0.38 -3.72 3.81
CA VAL A 30 -0.51 -3.63 2.67
C VAL A 30 -0.98 -5.03 2.27
N ALA A 31 -2.29 -5.20 2.20
CA ALA A 31 -2.90 -6.36 1.55
C ALA A 31 -3.17 -5.97 0.10
N HIS A 32 -2.47 -6.58 -0.85
CA HIS A 32 -2.54 -6.13 -2.24
C HIS A 32 -2.51 -7.26 -3.26
N LYS A 33 -3.03 -6.95 -4.44
CA LYS A 33 -3.06 -7.85 -5.59
C LYS A 33 -2.88 -7.05 -6.87
N PHE A 34 -1.97 -7.50 -7.72
CA PHE A 34 -1.81 -6.93 -9.05
C PHE A 34 -2.48 -7.79 -10.12
N GLY A 35 -2.73 -7.19 -11.27
CA GLY A 35 -3.14 -7.86 -12.49
C GLY A 35 -2.43 -7.23 -13.68
N GLU A 36 -2.08 -8.04 -14.67
CA GLU A 36 -1.37 -7.54 -15.83
C GLU A 36 -1.87 -8.17 -17.14
N LYS A 37 -1.68 -7.42 -18.22
CA LYS A 37 -1.85 -7.91 -19.57
C LYS A 37 -0.56 -7.59 -20.34
N ASN A 38 0.15 -8.64 -20.76
CA ASN A 38 1.47 -8.54 -21.38
C ASN A 38 1.40 -8.83 -22.89
N GLN A 39 0.55 -8.10 -23.61
CA GLN A 39 0.38 -8.29 -25.06
C GLN A 39 0.62 -6.97 -25.79
N PRO A 40 1.67 -6.91 -26.64
CA PRO A 40 1.87 -5.72 -27.47
C PRO A 40 0.65 -5.44 -28.35
N PRO A 41 0.44 -4.18 -28.78
CA PRO A 41 1.29 -3.02 -28.56
C PRO A 41 1.06 -2.29 -27.24
N ALA A 42 0.06 -2.68 -26.47
CA ALA A 42 -0.25 -2.02 -25.19
C ALA A 42 -0.23 -3.03 -24.06
N PHE A 43 0.47 -2.67 -23.00
CA PHE A 43 0.50 -3.43 -21.77
C PHE A 43 -0.41 -2.79 -20.73
N GLN A 44 -0.98 -3.60 -19.84
CA GLN A 44 -1.74 -3.10 -18.70
C GLN A 44 -1.10 -3.64 -17.41
N LEU A 45 -1.02 -2.79 -16.41
CA LEU A 45 -0.62 -3.17 -15.07
C LEU A 45 -1.51 -2.44 -14.09
N HIS A 46 -2.21 -3.20 -13.28
CA HIS A 46 -3.16 -2.68 -12.31
C HIS A 46 -2.83 -3.25 -10.94
N GLU A 47 -3.08 -2.49 -9.91
CA GLU A 47 -2.89 -3.00 -8.55
C GLU A 47 -3.92 -2.37 -7.62
N ALA A 48 -4.47 -3.19 -6.73
CA ALA A 48 -5.36 -2.76 -5.66
C ALA A 48 -4.72 -3.13 -4.32
N GLY A 49 -4.77 -2.22 -3.36
CA GLY A 49 -4.23 -2.44 -2.04
C GLY A 49 -5.07 -1.83 -0.93
N ILE A 50 -5.11 -2.52 0.20
CA ILE A 50 -5.64 -2.00 1.47
C ILE A 50 -4.43 -1.68 2.33
N PHE A 51 -4.29 -0.41 2.70
CA PHE A 51 -3.16 0.09 3.49
C PHE A 51 -3.59 0.18 4.95
N PHE A 52 -2.97 -0.62 5.80
CA PHE A 52 -3.29 -0.69 7.22
C PHE A 52 -2.31 0.19 7.97
N THR A 53 -2.80 1.29 8.49
CA THR A 53 -1.97 2.29 9.17
C THR A 53 -2.28 2.40 10.65
N GLY A 54 -3.37 1.79 11.09
CA GLY A 54 -3.78 1.78 12.48
C GLY A 54 -4.73 2.91 12.87
N ASN A 55 -4.53 4.12 12.36
CA ASN A 55 -5.41 5.23 12.66
C ASN A 55 -6.24 5.71 11.45
N MET A 56 -5.82 5.37 10.25
CA MET A 56 -6.56 5.76 9.05
C MET A 56 -6.25 4.79 7.90
N ASP A 57 -6.92 3.67 7.91
CA ASP A 57 -6.77 2.68 6.84
C ASP A 57 -7.43 3.21 5.56
N TYR A 58 -6.84 2.88 4.41
CA TYR A 58 -7.40 3.31 3.14
C TYR A 58 -7.20 2.27 2.05
N VAL A 59 -8.02 2.37 1.01
CA VAL A 59 -7.92 1.54 -0.19
C VAL A 59 -7.42 2.39 -1.34
N LEU A 60 -6.46 1.85 -2.07
CA LEU A 60 -5.94 2.48 -3.27
C LEU A 60 -6.00 1.49 -4.43
N VAL A 61 -6.63 1.91 -5.53
CA VAL A 61 -6.67 1.15 -6.77
C VAL A 61 -6.09 2.03 -7.87
N VAL A 62 -5.08 1.52 -8.57
CA VAL A 62 -4.47 2.23 -9.69
C VAL A 62 -4.49 1.33 -10.91
N MET A 63 -5.00 1.86 -12.01
CA MET A 63 -5.06 1.16 -13.29
C MET A 63 -4.22 1.91 -14.30
N THR A 64 -3.31 1.20 -14.97
CA THR A 64 -2.41 1.82 -15.94
C THR A 64 -2.37 1.04 -17.26
N GLU A 65 -2.12 1.75 -18.34
CA GLU A 65 -1.91 1.18 -19.67
C GLU A 65 -0.81 1.98 -20.38
N GLY A 66 0.05 1.30 -21.11
CA GLY A 66 1.12 1.94 -21.84
C GLY A 66 1.97 0.97 -22.62
N LYS A 67 3.06 1.48 -23.16
CA LYS A 67 3.96 0.70 -24.04
C LYS A 67 5.14 0.09 -23.30
N ASP A 68 5.38 0.47 -22.06
CA ASP A 68 6.53 0.05 -21.25
C ASP A 68 6.05 -0.39 -19.87
N GLN A 69 6.07 -1.67 -19.62
CA GLN A 69 5.56 -2.25 -18.39
C GLN A 69 6.33 -1.80 -17.15
N GLN A 70 7.64 -1.64 -17.27
CA GLN A 70 8.44 -1.12 -16.15
C GLN A 70 8.01 0.30 -15.77
N ARG A 71 7.71 1.12 -16.77
CA ARG A 71 7.22 2.46 -16.57
C ARG A 71 5.85 2.47 -15.87
N LEU A 72 4.98 1.52 -16.21
CA LEU A 72 3.69 1.38 -15.53
C LEU A 72 3.88 1.05 -14.04
N ALA A 73 4.82 0.17 -13.72
CA ALA A 73 5.13 -0.16 -12.32
C ALA A 73 5.65 1.08 -11.57
N GLU A 74 6.50 1.89 -12.20
CA GLU A 74 6.96 3.15 -11.62
C GLU A 74 5.82 4.12 -11.33
N VAL A 75 4.85 4.20 -12.22
CA VAL A 75 3.66 5.05 -12.01
C VAL A 75 2.88 4.57 -10.80
N LEU A 76 2.64 3.26 -10.66
CA LEU A 76 1.98 2.71 -9.48
C LEU A 76 2.71 3.12 -8.19
N ALA A 77 4.03 2.97 -8.18
CA ALA A 77 4.85 3.27 -7.02
C ALA A 77 4.79 4.76 -6.66
N ARG A 78 4.89 5.62 -7.64
CA ARG A 78 4.86 7.09 -7.44
C ARG A 78 3.50 7.58 -6.96
N VAL A 79 2.42 7.06 -7.54
CA VAL A 79 1.06 7.40 -7.11
C VAL A 79 0.86 6.97 -5.66
N SER A 80 1.25 5.74 -5.34
CA SER A 80 1.15 5.22 -3.98
C SER A 80 1.90 6.09 -2.96
N LYS A 81 3.15 6.45 -3.28
CA LYS A 81 3.97 7.32 -2.42
C LYS A 81 3.35 8.70 -2.24
N LEU A 82 2.84 9.28 -3.32
CA LEU A 82 2.20 10.59 -3.29
C LEU A 82 0.96 10.59 -2.39
N ILE A 83 0.14 9.54 -2.52
CA ILE A 83 -1.06 9.39 -1.69
C ILE A 83 -0.68 9.20 -0.22
N LEU A 84 0.30 8.35 0.08
CA LEU A 84 0.75 8.15 1.46
C LEU A 84 1.26 9.45 2.08
N ASP A 85 2.08 10.20 1.35
CA ASP A 85 2.60 11.47 1.83
C ASP A 85 1.48 12.49 2.08
N ASP A 86 0.47 12.52 1.22
CA ASP A 86 -0.71 13.36 1.38
C ASP A 86 -1.51 12.95 2.62
N MET A 87 -1.70 11.65 2.82
CA MET A 87 -2.40 11.13 4.00
C MET A 87 -1.68 11.49 5.30
N VAL A 88 -0.35 11.41 5.31
CA VAL A 88 0.46 11.81 6.47
C VAL A 88 0.35 13.31 6.72
N GLY A 89 0.52 14.12 5.69
CA GLY A 89 0.58 15.58 5.80
C GLY A 89 -0.76 16.25 6.04
N ASN A 90 -1.82 15.79 5.34
CA ASN A 90 -3.11 16.50 5.32
C ASN A 90 -4.20 15.82 6.12
N TYR A 91 -4.06 14.52 6.43
CA TYR A 91 -5.09 13.76 7.12
C TYR A 91 -4.64 13.19 8.46
N GLY A 92 -3.43 13.55 8.92
CA GLY A 92 -2.94 13.15 10.23
C GLY A 92 -2.60 11.69 10.37
N LEU A 93 -2.28 11.00 9.27
CA LEU A 93 -1.84 9.61 9.32
C LEU A 93 -0.55 9.48 10.13
N ILE A 94 -0.47 8.47 11.00
CA ILE A 94 0.67 8.23 11.87
C ILE A 94 1.39 6.96 11.40
N LEU A 95 2.71 7.08 11.18
CA LEU A 95 3.56 5.93 10.81
C LEU A 95 4.40 5.51 12.02
N SER A 96 4.30 4.25 12.40
CA SER A 96 4.90 3.71 13.62
C SER A 96 6.44 3.75 13.63
N ASP A 97 7.06 3.68 12.45
CA ASP A 97 8.52 3.65 12.32
C ASP A 97 9.15 5.03 12.30
N ASN A 98 8.37 6.10 12.44
CA ASN A 98 8.90 7.45 12.52
C ASN A 98 9.10 7.85 13.98
N PRO A 99 10.35 7.93 14.48
CA PRO A 99 10.60 8.23 15.89
C PRO A 99 10.03 9.58 16.34
N ALA A 100 10.10 10.60 15.48
CA ALA A 100 9.58 11.93 15.81
C ALA A 100 8.08 11.90 16.03
N LEU A 101 7.34 11.15 15.23
CA LEU A 101 5.90 10.98 15.39
C LEU A 101 5.57 10.11 16.61
N THR A 102 6.37 9.07 16.85
CA THR A 102 6.18 8.16 17.98
C THR A 102 6.34 8.89 19.31
N GLU A 103 7.34 9.76 19.43
CA GLU A 103 7.57 10.54 20.65
C GLU A 103 6.46 11.52 20.97
N GLN A 104 5.77 12.03 19.95
CA GLN A 104 4.69 13.00 20.11
C GLN A 104 3.34 12.37 20.41
N LYS A 105 3.24 11.06 20.37
CA LYS A 105 1.99 10.33 20.50
C LYS A 105 2.02 9.39 21.67
N GLN A 106 0.84 9.17 22.27
CA GLN A 106 0.68 8.12 23.27
C GLN A 106 0.96 6.76 22.65
N PRO A 107 1.52 5.80 23.41
CA PRO A 107 1.75 4.46 22.89
C PRO A 107 0.52 3.80 22.25
N SER A 108 -0.66 4.13 22.77
CA SER A 108 -1.92 3.64 22.22
C SER A 108 -2.20 4.13 20.81
N ASN A 109 -1.51 5.16 20.34
CA ASN A 109 -1.67 5.72 19.01
C ASN A 109 -0.59 5.21 18.03
N VAL A 110 0.27 4.33 18.48
CA VAL A 110 1.24 3.67 17.62
C VAL A 110 0.49 2.75 16.66
N LEU A 111 1.07 2.54 15.48
CA LEU A 111 0.49 1.66 14.47
C LEU A 111 0.09 0.33 15.08
N VAL A 112 -1.15 -0.03 14.92
CA VAL A 112 -1.71 -1.28 15.41
C VAL A 112 -1.88 -2.23 14.22
N ARG A 113 -1.54 -3.49 14.44
CA ARG A 113 -1.77 -4.52 13.42
C ARG A 113 -3.27 -4.76 13.24
N PRO A 114 -3.69 -5.05 12.00
CA PRO A 114 -5.06 -5.48 11.78
C PRO A 114 -5.42 -6.70 12.62
N SER A 115 -6.68 -6.81 13.00
CA SER A 115 -7.16 -7.87 13.88
C SER A 115 -7.04 -9.27 13.28
N PHE A 116 -6.90 -9.37 11.96
CA PHE A 116 -6.74 -10.67 11.30
C PHE A 116 -5.32 -11.24 11.45
N LEU A 117 -4.37 -10.49 11.94
CA LEU A 117 -3.02 -10.95 12.23
C LEU A 117 -2.90 -11.37 13.69
#